data_210e82df5f364a302fd784af40604015
#
_entry.id   210e82df5f364a302fd784af40604015
#
_cell.length_a   1.000
_cell.length_b   1.000
_cell.length_c   1.000
_cell.angle_alpha   90.00
_cell.angle_beta   90.00
_cell.angle_gamma   90.00
#
_symmetry.space_group_name_H-M   'P 1'
#
loop_
_entity.id
_entity.type
_entity.pdbx_description
1 polymer ?
#
loop_
_entity_poly.entity_id
_entity_poly.type
_entity_poly.pdbx_seq_one_letter_code
_entity_poly.pdbx_strand_id
1 'polypeptide(L)'
;MSVDPHHTSVTTESRPQHRMRRRAGRPEANTRLTTSVAAVLLVLLAAEGFTVLRVGRLLTPHVFIGMLLVPPVLLKMGSTFWRFGRYYTGNEAYRRKGPPLALLRLLGPVVVILTAVVFGTGILLLLGPHSIRSQMLELHKLSFIAWFGAMTIHVLGHVVETARVAPRDWMHRTRSQVDGAGARQWALAISLAFGVILAVAVVPQVGPWLGGGHHVVAGLPR
;
A
#
# COMPACT_ATOMS: atom_id res chain seq x y z
N MET A 1 66.66 14.47 33.01
CA MET A 1 65.29 14.72 33.46
C MET A 1 64.49 15.09 32.23
N SER A 2 63.94 14.08 31.53
CA SER A 2 63.27 14.20 30.26
C SER A 2 61.75 14.08 30.52
N VAL A 3 61.02 15.12 30.15
CA VAL A 3 59.55 15.16 30.27
C VAL A 3 58.99 14.92 28.88
N ASP A 4 58.32 13.78 28.70
CA ASP A 4 57.61 13.40 27.46
C ASP A 4 56.18 13.88 27.56
N PRO A 5 55.66 14.72 26.64
CA PRO A 5 54.28 15.10 26.58
C PRO A 5 53.54 14.24 25.53
N HIS A 6 53.05 13.09 25.91
CA HIS A 6 52.04 12.38 25.12
C HIS A 6 50.71 13.14 25.14
N HIS A 7 50.58 14.06 24.21
CA HIS A 7 49.26 14.62 23.81
C HIS A 7 48.42 13.51 23.10
N THR A 8 47.56 12.91 23.84
CA THR A 8 46.45 12.13 23.29
C THR A 8 45.46 13.06 22.62
N SER A 9 45.60 13.25 21.31
CA SER A 9 44.58 13.85 20.46
C SER A 9 43.41 12.89 20.35
N VAL A 10 42.40 13.05 21.22
CA VAL A 10 41.08 12.42 21.08
C VAL A 10 40.39 13.04 19.88
N THR A 11 40.41 12.35 18.76
CA THR A 11 39.76 12.74 17.53
C THR A 11 38.25 12.76 17.70
N THR A 12 37.69 13.95 17.85
CA THR A 12 36.23 14.24 17.93
C THR A 12 35.58 14.25 16.54
N GLU A 13 36.04 13.44 15.61
CA GLU A 13 35.62 13.49 14.19
C GLU A 13 34.45 12.57 13.81
N SER A 14 33.89 11.79 14.73
CA SER A 14 32.90 10.76 14.36
C SER A 14 31.42 11.24 14.25
N ARG A 15 31.04 12.38 14.85
CA ARG A 15 29.66 12.85 14.91
C ARG A 15 29.07 13.39 13.60
N PRO A 16 29.77 14.18 12.75
CA PRO A 16 29.20 14.70 11.50
C PRO A 16 28.96 13.62 10.45
N GLN A 17 29.89 12.68 10.29
CA GLN A 17 29.81 11.61 9.30
C GLN A 17 28.66 10.63 9.59
N HIS A 18 28.42 10.30 10.86
CA HIS A 18 27.32 9.44 11.25
C HIS A 18 25.94 10.08 10.99
N ARG A 19 25.82 11.40 11.20
CA ARG A 19 24.59 12.17 10.86
C ARG A 19 24.37 12.24 9.35
N MET A 20 25.41 12.39 8.53
CA MET A 20 25.28 12.41 7.07
C MET A 20 24.88 11.04 6.52
N ARG A 21 25.46 9.93 7.00
CA ARG A 21 25.08 8.56 6.64
C ARG A 21 23.62 8.28 6.98
N ARG A 22 23.15 8.66 8.18
CA ARG A 22 21.74 8.52 8.59
C ARG A 22 20.79 9.35 7.71
N ARG A 23 21.19 10.55 7.27
CA ARG A 23 20.37 11.40 6.38
C ARG A 23 20.31 10.83 4.95
N ALA A 24 21.39 10.26 4.45
CA ALA A 24 21.45 9.64 3.13
C ALA A 24 20.62 8.32 3.05
N GLY A 25 20.53 7.55 4.15
CA GLY A 25 19.78 6.30 4.18
C GLY A 25 18.25 6.42 4.23
N ARG A 26 17.72 7.60 4.59
CA ARG A 26 16.26 7.81 4.72
C ARG A 26 15.45 7.62 3.42
N PRO A 27 15.87 8.15 2.24
CA PRO A 27 15.16 7.92 0.99
C PRO A 27 15.16 6.46 0.57
N GLU A 28 16.25 5.74 0.81
CA GLU A 28 16.35 4.32 0.50
C GLU A 28 15.47 3.46 1.42
N ALA A 29 15.45 3.74 2.72
CA ALA A 29 14.57 3.08 3.68
C ALA A 29 13.11 3.24 3.30
N ASN A 30 12.68 4.44 2.91
CA ASN A 30 11.32 4.68 2.42
C ASN A 30 11.04 3.96 1.09
N THR A 31 12.02 3.90 0.18
CA THR A 31 11.88 3.14 -1.08
C THR A 31 11.69 1.65 -0.79
N ARG A 32 12.49 1.06 0.11
CA ARG A 32 12.38 -0.36 0.50
C ARG A 32 11.03 -0.66 1.13
N LEU A 33 10.53 0.19 2.05
CA LEU A 33 9.19 0.04 2.61
C LEU A 33 8.12 0.07 1.49
N THR A 34 8.16 1.11 0.67
CA THR A 34 7.17 1.32 -0.39
C THR A 34 7.15 0.18 -1.41
N THR A 35 8.30 -0.39 -1.76
CA THR A 35 8.39 -1.51 -2.70
C THR A 35 8.03 -2.85 -2.06
N SER A 36 8.37 -3.07 -0.80
CA SER A 36 7.95 -4.28 -0.06
C SER A 36 6.43 -4.34 0.10
N VAL A 37 5.82 -3.20 0.47
CA VAL A 37 4.35 -3.08 0.51
C VAL A 37 3.75 -3.29 -0.88
N ALA A 38 4.37 -2.72 -1.95
CA ALA A 38 3.87 -2.89 -3.31
C ALA A 38 3.89 -4.36 -3.77
N ALA A 39 4.92 -5.13 -3.40
CA ALA A 39 5.00 -6.55 -3.74
C ALA A 39 3.88 -7.36 -3.05
N VAL A 40 3.62 -7.10 -1.77
CA VAL A 40 2.51 -7.74 -1.05
C VAL A 40 1.16 -7.34 -1.64
N LEU A 41 0.98 -6.03 -1.93
CA LEU A 41 -0.24 -5.55 -2.58
C LEU A 41 -0.46 -6.19 -3.95
N LEU A 42 0.59 -6.42 -4.74
CA LEU A 42 0.46 -7.07 -6.05
C LEU A 42 -0.12 -8.49 -5.91
N VAL A 43 0.33 -9.26 -4.94
CA VAL A 43 -0.19 -10.61 -4.67
C VAL A 43 -1.65 -10.55 -4.19
N LEU A 44 -1.96 -9.66 -3.25
CA LEU A 44 -3.33 -9.50 -2.75
C LEU A 44 -4.29 -8.98 -3.83
N LEU A 45 -3.85 -8.06 -4.67
CA LEU A 45 -4.66 -7.56 -5.80
C LEU A 45 -4.86 -8.62 -6.88
N ALA A 46 -3.89 -9.50 -7.12
CA ALA A 46 -4.09 -10.64 -8.01
C ALA A 46 -5.14 -11.62 -7.46
N ALA A 47 -5.10 -11.91 -6.16
CA ALA A 47 -6.12 -12.72 -5.49
C ALA A 47 -7.50 -12.05 -5.54
N GLU A 48 -7.56 -10.72 -5.29
CA GLU A 48 -8.79 -9.94 -5.38
C GLU A 48 -9.35 -9.93 -6.81
N GLY A 49 -8.50 -9.72 -7.82
CA GLY A 49 -8.90 -9.80 -9.23
C GLY A 49 -9.49 -11.16 -9.61
N PHE A 50 -8.95 -12.25 -9.04
CA PHE A 50 -9.54 -13.59 -9.22
C PHE A 50 -10.94 -13.69 -8.61
N THR A 51 -11.18 -13.09 -7.43
CA THR A 51 -12.51 -13.09 -6.82
C THR A 51 -13.53 -12.29 -7.63
N VAL A 52 -13.11 -11.19 -8.23
CA VAL A 52 -13.95 -10.35 -9.10
C VAL A 52 -14.48 -11.14 -10.31
N LEU A 53 -13.65 -11.98 -10.93
CA LEU A 53 -14.05 -12.80 -12.08
C LEU A 53 -15.20 -13.77 -11.74
N ARG A 54 -15.40 -14.08 -10.47
CA ARG A 54 -16.42 -15.01 -9.98
C ARG A 54 -17.16 -14.48 -8.75
N VAL A 55 -17.39 -13.18 -8.70
CA VAL A 55 -17.92 -12.50 -7.51
C VAL A 55 -19.23 -13.07 -7.01
N GLY A 56 -20.11 -13.58 -7.91
CA GLY A 56 -21.36 -14.23 -7.53
C GLY A 56 -21.18 -15.48 -6.64
N ARG A 57 -20.03 -16.18 -6.75
CA ARG A 57 -19.68 -17.33 -5.91
C ARG A 57 -18.65 -17.00 -4.83
N LEU A 58 -17.87 -15.94 -5.05
CA LEU A 58 -16.73 -15.56 -4.23
C LEU A 58 -16.95 -14.21 -3.54
N LEU A 59 -18.21 -13.83 -3.28
CA LEU A 59 -18.51 -12.54 -2.64
C LEU A 59 -17.85 -12.42 -1.26
N THR A 60 -17.93 -13.45 -0.43
CA THR A 60 -17.28 -13.44 0.89
C THR A 60 -15.76 -13.32 0.80
N PRO A 61 -15.03 -14.11 -0.01
CA PRO A 61 -13.61 -13.87 -0.27
C PRO A 61 -13.30 -12.49 -0.84
N HIS A 62 -14.12 -11.96 -1.76
CA HIS A 62 -13.97 -10.61 -2.31
C HIS A 62 -14.01 -9.55 -1.22
N VAL A 63 -15.03 -9.59 -0.37
CA VAL A 63 -15.15 -8.65 0.75
C VAL A 63 -14.01 -8.82 1.75
N PHE A 64 -13.61 -10.06 2.05
CA PHE A 64 -12.51 -10.34 2.96
C PHE A 64 -11.19 -9.73 2.45
N ILE A 65 -10.81 -10.03 1.20
CA ILE A 65 -9.56 -9.54 0.61
C ILE A 65 -9.63 -8.02 0.41
N GLY A 66 -10.78 -7.48 -0.01
CA GLY A 66 -11.00 -6.05 -0.14
C GLY A 66 -10.75 -5.31 1.17
N MET A 67 -11.28 -5.79 2.29
CA MET A 67 -11.04 -5.20 3.61
C MET A 67 -9.60 -5.41 4.10
N LEU A 68 -9.01 -6.59 3.83
CA LEU A 68 -7.60 -6.87 4.12
C LEU A 68 -6.67 -5.89 3.40
N LEU A 69 -7.01 -5.45 2.20
CA LEU A 69 -6.22 -4.52 1.39
C LEU A 69 -6.19 -3.09 1.96
N VAL A 70 -7.22 -2.65 2.70
CA VAL A 70 -7.34 -1.25 3.14
C VAL A 70 -6.11 -0.76 3.92
N PRO A 71 -5.66 -1.38 5.03
CA PRO A 71 -4.51 -0.87 5.78
C PRO A 71 -3.18 -0.91 5.02
N PRO A 72 -2.80 -1.98 4.27
CA PRO A 72 -1.59 -1.97 3.44
C PRO A 72 -1.62 -0.91 2.34
N VAL A 73 -2.78 -0.62 1.74
CA VAL A 73 -2.94 0.46 0.76
C VAL A 73 -2.71 1.81 1.43
N LEU A 74 -3.29 2.05 2.61
CA LEU A 74 -3.05 3.28 3.39
C LEU A 74 -1.58 3.43 3.77
N LEU A 75 -0.89 2.36 4.16
CA LEU A 75 0.54 2.37 4.43
C LEU A 75 1.34 2.74 3.17
N LYS A 76 1.00 2.16 2.02
CA LYS A 76 1.60 2.49 0.72
C LYS A 76 1.39 3.96 0.36
N MET A 77 0.17 4.45 0.46
CA MET A 77 -0.17 5.84 0.18
C MET A 77 0.57 6.78 1.11
N GLY A 78 0.55 6.53 2.42
CA GLY A 78 1.25 7.34 3.43
C GLY A 78 2.76 7.42 3.17
N SER A 79 3.42 6.28 2.87
CA SER A 79 4.85 6.26 2.55
C SER A 79 5.18 7.02 1.25
N THR A 80 4.26 7.00 0.27
CA THR A 80 4.39 7.72 -1.00
C THR A 80 4.16 9.22 -0.81
N PHE A 81 3.13 9.61 -0.06
CA PHE A 81 2.87 11.02 0.29
C PHE A 81 3.99 11.62 1.13
N TRP A 82 4.56 10.86 2.07
CA TRP A 82 5.74 11.28 2.82
C TRP A 82 6.91 11.62 1.90
N ARG A 83 7.20 10.73 0.93
CA ARG A 83 8.25 10.95 -0.06
C ARG A 83 7.97 12.18 -0.91
N PHE A 84 6.74 12.35 -1.37
CA PHE A 84 6.30 13.49 -2.16
C PHE A 84 6.45 14.80 -1.37
N GLY A 85 5.94 14.87 -0.15
CA GLY A 85 6.09 16.02 0.73
C GLY A 85 7.55 16.38 0.95
N ARG A 86 8.41 15.40 1.24
CA ARG A 86 9.86 15.64 1.43
C ARG A 86 10.58 16.12 0.17
N TYR A 87 10.14 15.70 -1.01
CA TYR A 87 10.66 16.19 -2.29
C TYR A 87 10.33 17.68 -2.48
N TYR A 88 9.09 18.09 -2.28
CA TYR A 88 8.63 19.45 -2.50
C TYR A 88 9.05 20.42 -1.38
N THR A 89 9.29 19.96 -0.16
CA THR A 89 9.82 20.78 0.95
C THR A 89 11.34 20.99 0.88
N GLY A 90 11.97 20.69 -0.27
CA GLY A 90 13.37 21.04 -0.52
C GLY A 90 14.40 20.12 0.13
N ASN A 91 14.03 18.90 0.58
CA ASN A 91 14.99 17.99 1.17
C ASN A 91 15.94 17.43 0.10
N GLU A 92 17.23 17.83 0.15
CA GLU A 92 18.23 17.50 -0.86
C GLU A 92 18.38 16.01 -1.14
N ALA A 93 18.29 15.15 -0.10
CA ALA A 93 18.44 13.71 -0.24
C ALA A 93 17.32 13.09 -1.11
N TYR A 94 16.10 13.67 -1.05
CA TYR A 94 14.98 13.25 -1.87
C TYR A 94 15.01 13.88 -3.27
N ARG A 95 15.49 15.12 -3.40
CA ARG A 95 15.61 15.83 -4.68
C ARG A 95 16.67 15.21 -5.60
N ARG A 96 17.80 14.75 -5.05
CA ARG A 96 18.88 14.08 -5.82
C ARG A 96 18.42 12.81 -6.54
N LYS A 97 17.37 12.13 -6.03
CA LYS A 97 16.80 10.94 -6.66
C LYS A 97 15.99 11.24 -7.93
N GLY A 98 15.69 12.50 -8.17
CA GLY A 98 14.93 12.97 -9.32
C GLY A 98 13.42 12.70 -9.23
N PRO A 99 12.61 13.36 -10.08
CA PRO A 99 11.19 13.11 -10.18
C PRO A 99 10.93 11.78 -10.91
N PRO A 100 9.81 11.10 -10.62
CA PRO A 100 9.34 9.97 -11.43
C PRO A 100 9.02 10.44 -12.86
N LEU A 101 8.94 9.50 -13.80
CA LEU A 101 8.50 9.75 -15.18
C LEU A 101 7.20 10.57 -15.18
N ALA A 102 7.06 11.53 -16.08
CA ALA A 102 5.94 12.47 -16.12
C ALA A 102 4.58 11.76 -16.16
N LEU A 103 4.46 10.68 -16.95
CA LEU A 103 3.25 9.86 -17.02
C LEU A 103 2.89 9.26 -15.65
N LEU A 104 3.85 8.66 -14.94
CA LEU A 104 3.61 8.05 -13.62
C LEU A 104 3.31 9.11 -12.54
N ARG A 105 3.83 10.32 -12.72
CA ARG A 105 3.55 11.45 -11.85
C ARG A 105 2.10 11.94 -11.97
N LEU A 106 1.56 11.96 -13.19
CA LEU A 106 0.15 12.32 -13.44
C LEU A 106 -0.78 11.18 -13.03
N LEU A 107 -0.39 9.94 -13.29
CA LEU A 107 -1.18 8.75 -12.98
C LEU A 107 -1.31 8.50 -11.46
N GLY A 108 -0.32 8.93 -10.66
CA GLY A 108 -0.33 8.73 -9.20
C GLY A 108 -1.59 9.28 -8.52
N PRO A 109 -1.94 10.58 -8.66
CA PRO A 109 -3.17 11.14 -8.10
C PRO A 109 -4.44 10.45 -8.62
N VAL A 110 -4.49 10.09 -9.90
CA VAL A 110 -5.64 9.38 -10.50
C VAL A 110 -5.86 8.03 -9.81
N VAL A 111 -4.80 7.24 -9.65
CA VAL A 111 -4.88 5.95 -8.96
C VAL A 111 -5.31 6.14 -7.51
N VAL A 112 -4.81 7.14 -6.80
CA VAL A 112 -5.19 7.44 -5.42
C VAL A 112 -6.69 7.76 -5.31
N ILE A 113 -7.19 8.64 -6.16
CA ILE A 113 -8.62 9.04 -6.16
C ILE A 113 -9.50 7.83 -6.48
N LEU A 114 -9.19 7.10 -7.55
CA LEU A 114 -9.96 5.92 -7.94
C LEU A 114 -9.92 4.82 -6.87
N THR A 115 -8.79 4.63 -6.18
CA THR A 115 -8.68 3.72 -5.04
C THR A 115 -9.61 4.13 -3.91
N ALA A 116 -9.64 5.41 -3.55
CA ALA A 116 -10.55 5.92 -2.52
C ALA A 116 -12.02 5.72 -2.91
N VAL A 117 -12.38 5.94 -4.18
CA VAL A 117 -13.74 5.71 -4.67
C VAL A 117 -14.12 4.23 -4.63
N VAL A 118 -13.25 3.33 -5.11
CA VAL A 118 -13.53 1.87 -5.10
C VAL A 118 -13.71 1.37 -3.67
N PHE A 119 -12.79 1.70 -2.75
CA PHE A 119 -12.94 1.26 -1.35
C PHE A 119 -14.13 1.94 -0.67
N GLY A 120 -14.33 3.24 -0.86
CA GLY A 120 -15.45 3.98 -0.27
C GLY A 120 -16.80 3.42 -0.71
N THR A 121 -16.99 3.16 -1.99
CA THR A 121 -18.21 2.55 -2.51
C THR A 121 -18.40 1.13 -2.03
N GLY A 122 -17.34 0.32 -1.96
CA GLY A 122 -17.38 -1.04 -1.40
C GLY A 122 -17.81 -1.05 0.08
N ILE A 123 -17.26 -0.14 0.90
CA ILE A 123 -17.66 0.02 2.30
C ILE A 123 -19.12 0.47 2.41
N LEU A 124 -19.55 1.44 1.58
CA LEU A 124 -20.93 1.91 1.57
C LEU A 124 -21.92 0.83 1.12
N LEU A 125 -21.53 -0.07 0.24
CA LEU A 125 -22.35 -1.23 -0.12
C LEU A 125 -22.61 -2.15 1.06
N LEU A 126 -21.64 -2.36 1.92
CA LEU A 126 -21.74 -3.26 3.07
C LEU A 126 -22.42 -2.62 4.28
N LEU A 127 -22.04 -1.37 4.61
CA LEU A 127 -22.41 -0.70 5.85
C LEU A 127 -23.43 0.43 5.65
N GLY A 128 -23.68 0.86 4.40
CA GLY A 128 -24.57 1.96 4.08
C GLY A 128 -26.06 1.55 4.06
N PRO A 129 -26.96 2.55 4.04
CA PRO A 129 -28.38 2.33 4.01
C PRO A 129 -28.83 1.67 2.69
N HIS A 130 -29.92 0.89 2.76
CA HIS A 130 -30.46 0.19 1.59
C HIS A 130 -30.82 1.11 0.42
N SER A 131 -31.26 2.36 0.71
CA SER A 131 -31.71 3.33 -0.27
C SER A 131 -30.65 3.73 -1.32
N ILE A 132 -29.35 3.64 -0.98
CA ILE A 132 -28.27 4.03 -1.90
C ILE A 132 -27.56 2.83 -2.55
N ARG A 133 -27.94 1.58 -2.21
CA ARG A 133 -27.19 0.38 -2.64
C ARG A 133 -27.08 0.23 -4.14
N SER A 134 -28.15 0.46 -4.90
CA SER A 134 -28.14 0.35 -6.37
C SER A 134 -27.14 1.33 -6.99
N GLN A 135 -27.18 2.59 -6.56
CA GLN A 135 -26.27 3.63 -7.03
C GLN A 135 -24.82 3.32 -6.65
N MET A 136 -24.58 2.85 -5.42
CA MET A 136 -23.23 2.49 -4.96
C MET A 136 -22.70 1.26 -5.70
N LEU A 137 -23.54 0.29 -6.07
CA LEU A 137 -23.14 -0.86 -6.84
C LEU A 137 -22.69 -0.47 -8.26
N GLU A 138 -23.43 0.39 -8.92
CA GLU A 138 -23.06 0.90 -10.25
C GLU A 138 -21.77 1.71 -10.18
N LEU A 139 -21.69 2.62 -9.21
CA LEU A 139 -20.48 3.42 -9.01
C LEU A 139 -19.25 2.56 -8.66
N HIS A 140 -19.43 1.53 -7.83
CA HIS A 140 -18.35 0.58 -7.51
C HIS A 140 -17.86 -0.16 -8.75
N LYS A 141 -18.75 -0.67 -9.59
CA LYS A 141 -18.38 -1.34 -10.84
C LYS A 141 -17.66 -0.42 -11.82
N LEU A 142 -18.20 0.78 -12.05
CA LEU A 142 -17.62 1.75 -12.98
C LEU A 142 -16.24 2.26 -12.48
N SER A 143 -16.15 2.60 -11.19
CA SER A 143 -14.88 3.04 -10.60
C SER A 143 -13.85 1.92 -10.61
N PHE A 144 -14.26 0.66 -10.42
CA PHE A 144 -13.35 -0.48 -10.54
C PHE A 144 -12.78 -0.62 -11.96
N ILE A 145 -13.60 -0.48 -13.01
CA ILE A 145 -13.13 -0.58 -14.40
C ILE A 145 -12.10 0.52 -14.68
N ALA A 146 -12.40 1.76 -14.31
CA ALA A 146 -11.48 2.90 -14.47
C ALA A 146 -10.19 2.70 -13.65
N TRP A 147 -10.33 2.25 -12.40
CA TRP A 147 -9.23 1.95 -11.51
C TRP A 147 -8.35 0.83 -12.04
N PHE A 148 -8.93 -0.24 -12.56
CA PHE A 148 -8.20 -1.39 -13.10
C PHE A 148 -7.32 -0.97 -14.28
N GLY A 149 -7.84 -0.16 -15.21
CA GLY A 149 -7.07 0.39 -16.31
C GLY A 149 -5.90 1.27 -15.84
N ALA A 150 -6.18 2.24 -14.96
CA ALA A 150 -5.17 3.12 -14.39
C ALA A 150 -4.12 2.35 -13.56
N MET A 151 -4.56 1.39 -12.75
CA MET A 151 -3.69 0.56 -11.92
C MET A 151 -2.80 -0.36 -12.77
N THR A 152 -3.31 -0.92 -13.86
CA THR A 152 -2.51 -1.74 -14.79
C THR A 152 -1.33 -0.95 -15.34
N ILE A 153 -1.56 0.26 -15.84
CA ILE A 153 -0.49 1.14 -16.35
C ILE A 153 0.48 1.49 -15.21
N HIS A 154 -0.04 1.79 -14.02
CA HIS A 154 0.78 2.12 -12.85
C HIS A 154 1.68 0.95 -12.43
N VAL A 155 1.13 -0.26 -12.36
CA VAL A 155 1.89 -1.47 -11.99
C VAL A 155 2.95 -1.79 -13.03
N LEU A 156 2.62 -1.76 -14.32
CA LEU A 156 3.59 -2.00 -15.40
C LEU A 156 4.75 -1.00 -15.34
N GLY A 157 4.47 0.27 -15.00
CA GLY A 157 5.51 1.29 -14.83
C GLY A 157 6.44 1.07 -13.62
N HIS A 158 6.02 0.30 -12.62
CA HIS A 158 6.77 0.10 -11.38
C HIS A 158 7.19 -1.35 -11.11
N VAL A 159 6.69 -2.33 -11.87
CA VAL A 159 6.93 -3.76 -11.59
C VAL A 159 8.41 -4.12 -11.57
N VAL A 160 9.20 -3.58 -12.51
CA VAL A 160 10.63 -3.85 -12.60
C VAL A 160 11.39 -3.31 -11.38
N GLU A 161 11.07 -2.09 -10.93
CA GLU A 161 11.67 -1.53 -9.71
C GLU A 161 11.26 -2.36 -8.48
N THR A 162 10.00 -2.73 -8.38
CA THR A 162 9.49 -3.55 -7.28
C THR A 162 10.18 -4.91 -7.23
N ALA A 163 10.29 -5.60 -8.35
CA ALA A 163 10.95 -6.91 -8.45
C ALA A 163 12.44 -6.87 -8.07
N ARG A 164 13.12 -5.75 -8.35
CA ARG A 164 14.54 -5.58 -8.03
C ARG A 164 14.78 -5.17 -6.59
N VAL A 165 13.90 -4.38 -5.99
CA VAL A 165 14.14 -3.74 -4.69
C VAL A 165 13.48 -4.50 -3.53
N ALA A 166 12.28 -5.04 -3.69
CA ALA A 166 11.56 -5.73 -2.61
C ALA A 166 12.35 -6.91 -2.02
N PRO A 167 12.97 -7.80 -2.81
CA PRO A 167 13.74 -8.93 -2.27
C PRO A 167 14.91 -8.50 -1.38
N ARG A 168 15.51 -7.33 -1.66
CA ARG A 168 16.63 -6.79 -0.88
C ARG A 168 16.29 -6.50 0.58
N ASP A 169 15.02 -6.23 0.87
CA ASP A 169 14.54 -5.98 2.25
C ASP A 169 14.12 -7.27 2.96
N TRP A 170 13.86 -8.34 2.21
CA TRP A 170 13.46 -9.65 2.75
C TRP A 170 14.65 -10.58 2.96
N MET A 171 15.73 -10.46 2.16
CA MET A 171 16.91 -11.31 2.27
C MET A 171 17.82 -10.86 3.43
N HIS A 172 18.22 -11.80 4.30
CA HIS A 172 19.07 -11.51 5.46
C HIS A 172 20.37 -10.78 5.11
N ARG A 173 21.01 -11.13 3.98
CA ARG A 173 22.29 -10.54 3.53
C ARG A 173 22.21 -9.07 3.17
N THR A 174 21.06 -8.58 2.69
CA THR A 174 20.90 -7.21 2.17
C THR A 174 20.01 -6.34 3.05
N ARG A 175 19.25 -6.98 3.95
CA ARG A 175 18.31 -6.30 4.85
C ARG A 175 19.00 -5.29 5.77
N SER A 176 20.14 -5.67 6.34
CA SER A 176 20.91 -4.86 7.30
C SER A 176 21.69 -3.70 6.68
N GLN A 177 21.77 -3.62 5.34
CA GLN A 177 22.49 -2.55 4.64
C GLN A 177 21.80 -1.16 4.81
N VAL A 178 20.53 -1.14 5.19
CA VAL A 178 19.77 0.11 5.43
C VAL A 178 19.11 0.02 6.79
N ASP A 179 19.38 1.05 7.63
CA ASP A 179 18.82 1.17 8.97
C ASP A 179 17.28 1.06 8.97
N GLY A 180 16.71 0.46 10.06
CA GLY A 180 15.29 0.39 10.26
C GLY A 180 14.57 -0.76 9.51
N ALA A 181 15.29 -1.82 9.13
CA ALA A 181 14.68 -2.99 8.48
C ALA A 181 13.59 -3.63 9.35
N GLY A 182 13.83 -3.79 10.65
CA GLY A 182 12.82 -4.30 11.59
C GLY A 182 11.57 -3.42 11.61
N ALA A 183 11.72 -2.10 11.72
CA ALA A 183 10.59 -1.18 11.73
C ALA A 183 9.74 -1.26 10.46
N ARG A 184 10.38 -1.43 9.28
CA ARG A 184 9.66 -1.60 8.01
C ARG A 184 8.86 -2.89 7.97
N GLN A 185 9.43 -4.00 8.43
CA GLN A 185 8.76 -5.29 8.49
C GLN A 185 7.60 -5.27 9.50
N TRP A 186 7.82 -4.66 10.68
CA TRP A 186 6.76 -4.48 11.64
C TRP A 186 5.62 -3.60 11.13
N ALA A 187 5.92 -2.50 10.43
CA ALA A 187 4.89 -1.66 9.82
C ALA A 187 4.03 -2.44 8.82
N LEU A 188 4.65 -3.28 7.98
CA LEU A 188 3.93 -4.14 7.05
C LEU A 188 3.11 -5.22 7.80
N ALA A 189 3.71 -5.91 8.76
CA ALA A 189 3.03 -6.95 9.55
C ALA A 189 1.83 -6.39 10.32
N ILE A 190 2.00 -5.24 10.96
CA ILE A 190 0.91 -4.55 11.68
C ILE A 190 -0.20 -4.15 10.69
N SER A 191 0.14 -3.61 9.52
CA SER A 191 -0.88 -3.25 8.53
C SER A 191 -1.68 -4.45 8.04
N LEU A 192 -1.04 -5.60 7.84
CA LEU A 192 -1.72 -6.85 7.47
C LEU A 192 -2.58 -7.39 8.62
N ALA A 193 -2.08 -7.36 9.86
CA ALA A 193 -2.85 -7.77 11.03
C ALA A 193 -4.11 -6.93 11.21
N PHE A 194 -4.00 -5.59 11.08
CA PHE A 194 -5.17 -4.69 11.07
C PHE A 194 -6.13 -5.02 9.91
N GLY A 195 -5.60 -5.35 8.73
CA GLY A 195 -6.41 -5.76 7.59
C GLY A 195 -7.21 -7.03 7.86
N VAL A 196 -6.59 -8.04 8.49
CA VAL A 196 -7.28 -9.27 8.90
C VAL A 196 -8.37 -8.97 9.92
N ILE A 197 -8.07 -8.17 10.94
CA ILE A 197 -9.06 -7.78 11.95
C ILE A 197 -10.26 -7.07 11.30
N LEU A 198 -10.00 -6.11 10.41
CA LEU A 198 -11.03 -5.40 9.68
C LEU A 198 -11.87 -6.34 8.80
N ALA A 199 -11.22 -7.23 8.06
CA ALA A 199 -11.89 -8.22 7.22
C ALA A 199 -12.80 -9.15 8.04
N VAL A 200 -12.30 -9.70 9.14
CA VAL A 200 -13.08 -10.58 10.04
C VAL A 200 -14.27 -9.83 10.65
N ALA A 201 -14.08 -8.58 11.05
CA ALA A 201 -15.15 -7.76 11.64
C ALA A 201 -16.28 -7.44 10.62
N VAL A 202 -15.94 -7.31 9.34
CA VAL A 202 -16.89 -6.85 8.30
C VAL A 202 -17.54 -8.00 7.53
N VAL A 203 -16.89 -9.16 7.40
CA VAL A 203 -17.43 -10.35 6.70
C VAL A 203 -18.85 -10.74 7.12
N PRO A 204 -19.27 -10.68 8.40
CA PRO A 204 -20.65 -10.98 8.78
C PRO A 204 -21.71 -10.12 8.08
N GLN A 205 -21.36 -8.92 7.62
CA GLN A 205 -22.26 -8.03 6.89
C GLN A 205 -22.57 -8.52 5.44
N VAL A 206 -21.90 -9.56 4.98
CA VAL A 206 -22.16 -10.18 3.66
C VAL A 206 -23.43 -11.04 3.66
N GLY A 207 -23.88 -11.53 4.81
CA GLY A 207 -25.04 -12.42 4.94
C GLY A 207 -26.29 -11.95 4.16
N PRO A 208 -26.74 -10.70 4.30
CA PRO A 208 -27.89 -10.18 3.56
C PRO A 208 -27.78 -10.24 2.02
N TRP A 209 -26.54 -10.23 1.50
CA TRP A 209 -26.27 -10.32 0.06
C TRP A 209 -26.30 -11.76 -0.46
N LEU A 210 -26.04 -12.74 0.38
CA LEU A 210 -26.08 -14.17 0.03
C LEU A 210 -27.50 -14.73 0.04
N GLY A 211 -28.41 -14.17 0.87
CA GLY A 211 -29.78 -14.61 1.00
C GLY A 211 -30.77 -14.07 -0.06
N GLY A 212 -30.39 -13.05 -0.83
CA GLY A 212 -31.27 -12.38 -1.79
C GLY A 212 -31.60 -13.15 -3.07
N GLY A 213 -30.97 -14.33 -3.30
CA GLY A 213 -31.22 -15.14 -4.52
C GLY A 213 -32.47 -16.00 -4.50
N HIS A 214 -33.14 -16.18 -3.37
CA HIS A 214 -34.28 -17.10 -3.25
C HIS A 214 -35.66 -16.44 -3.20
N HIS A 215 -35.78 -15.12 -3.13
CA HIS A 215 -37.07 -14.46 -3.02
C HIS A 215 -37.69 -13.92 -4.34
N VAL A 216 -37.00 -14.07 -5.48
CA VAL A 216 -37.50 -13.56 -6.77
C VAL A 216 -38.36 -14.57 -7.55
N VAL A 217 -38.41 -15.85 -7.13
CA VAL A 217 -39.15 -16.91 -7.87
C VAL A 217 -40.51 -17.27 -7.24
N ALA A 218 -40.84 -16.72 -6.08
CA ALA A 218 -42.09 -17.08 -5.36
C ALA A 218 -43.33 -16.20 -5.70
N GLY A 219 -43.25 -15.33 -6.70
CA GLY A 219 -44.28 -14.35 -7.03
C GLY A 219 -44.86 -14.38 -8.44
N LEU A 220 -44.86 -15.55 -9.15
CA LEU A 220 -45.63 -15.70 -10.37
C LEU A 220 -47.03 -16.27 -10.03
N PRO A 221 -48.13 -15.52 -10.27
CA PRO A 221 -49.45 -16.05 -10.14
C PRO A 221 -49.71 -17.13 -11.23
N ARG A 222 -50.38 -18.20 -10.85
CA ARG A 222 -50.82 -19.27 -11.74
C ARG A 222 -51.99 -18.79 -12.58
#